data_078faca212a156989eb67947f4f958ca
#
_entry.id   078faca212a156989eb67947f4f958ca
#
_cell.length_a   1.000
_cell.length_b   1.000
_cell.length_c   1.000
_cell.angle_alpha   90.00
_cell.angle_beta   90.00
_cell.angle_gamma   90.00
#
_symmetry.space_group_name_H-M   'P 1'
#
loop_
_entity.id
_entity.type
_entity.pdbx_description
1 polymer ?
#
loop_
_entity_poly.entity_id
_entity_poly.type
_entity_poly.pdbx_seq_one_letter_code
_entity_poly.pdbx_strand_id
1 'polypeptide(L)'
;MPLSPLQSALSILPPDANEAIVSDHFVRSALLPALGFDSTEIVAHYPTGNRYIADFAARKNRENAEEKLFLQEPKNPSLLVEVKGKNWNIAQDTSKYREITEQLRNQLLGAKCQSTKWGIITNANHIQLFRKHGKVIFPATKCLELAVENVDEIVRKIRDKIEHPKRALTTTIYNNKGGIGKTTTTINLGAILAFLGKKVLVVDFDFNQRDLTNALGLTSHNGFIVNLLTQRATDLAAGIVTYSFRGKIKSFTFDVLPADQQMVSCDEVKLQQQAPGVHTFHEKLSPLKNQYDYIFIDVPPNWRWMTQLAMYAADVVLLPTKHNNFFSLHNVAVAIKDFLPQVQALKDEGTPVALPIFFNGEVMTDPQKEAAINEIECIIRDYQKKGFHLRPYFFPKWTDAKKDTHIHHIPNYAIIAHAHFKHVPAVYTNRTAFNYYLSFAMEYFLQ
;
A
#
# COMPACT_ATOMS: atom_id res chain seq x y z
N MET A 1 12.51 39.28 0.15
CA MET A 1 12.22 38.79 1.51
C MET A 1 13.43 38.01 1.99
N PRO A 2 13.77 37.97 3.29
CA PRO A 2 14.81 37.10 3.79
C PRO A 2 14.47 35.64 3.50
N LEU A 3 15.48 34.82 3.25
CA LEU A 3 15.31 33.37 3.03
C LEU A 3 14.78 32.72 4.31
N SER A 4 13.91 31.72 4.13
CA SER A 4 13.49 30.87 5.24
C SER A 4 14.67 30.04 5.79
N PRO A 5 14.53 29.43 6.98
CA PRO A 5 15.55 28.50 7.49
C PRO A 5 15.86 27.34 6.54
N LEU A 6 14.84 26.78 5.86
CA LEU A 6 15.02 25.70 4.87
C LEU A 6 15.75 26.20 3.62
N GLN A 7 15.34 27.35 3.08
CA GLN A 7 15.99 27.98 1.93
C GLN A 7 17.44 28.32 2.22
N SER A 8 17.72 28.91 3.39
CA SER A 8 19.07 29.25 3.84
C SER A 8 19.92 28.00 3.98
N ALA A 9 19.41 26.95 4.65
CA ALA A 9 20.13 25.70 4.82
C ALA A 9 20.47 25.04 3.49
N LEU A 10 19.52 25.03 2.53
CA LEU A 10 19.71 24.44 1.22
C LEU A 10 20.73 25.22 0.36
N SER A 11 20.69 26.57 0.44
CA SER A 11 21.55 27.47 -0.37
C SER A 11 23.03 27.41 0.03
N ILE A 12 23.36 27.13 1.30
CA ILE A 12 24.74 27.06 1.79
C ILE A 12 25.41 25.72 1.56
N LEU A 13 24.66 24.65 1.20
CA LEU A 13 25.23 23.33 1.00
C LEU A 13 26.12 23.30 -0.24
N PRO A 14 27.36 22.78 -0.14
CA PRO A 14 28.20 22.52 -1.29
C PRO A 14 27.52 21.60 -2.31
N PRO A 15 27.80 21.73 -3.62
CA PRO A 15 27.22 20.85 -4.63
C PRO A 15 27.54 19.37 -4.42
N ASP A 16 28.66 19.05 -3.79
CA ASP A 16 29.17 17.72 -3.48
C ASP A 16 29.06 17.38 -1.98
N ALA A 17 28.20 18.09 -1.22
CA ALA A 17 28.02 17.87 0.22
C ALA A 17 27.83 16.38 0.53
N ASN A 18 28.70 15.86 1.40
CA ASN A 18 28.61 14.49 1.87
C ASN A 18 27.44 14.29 2.84
N GLU A 19 27.19 13.04 3.22
CA GLU A 19 26.08 12.67 4.09
C GLU A 19 26.11 13.41 5.44
N ALA A 20 27.28 13.59 6.07
CA ALA A 20 27.40 14.29 7.35
C ALA A 20 27.00 15.78 7.23
N ILE A 21 27.44 16.45 6.17
CA ILE A 21 27.09 17.86 5.91
C ILE A 21 25.59 18.01 5.66
N VAL A 22 24.98 17.13 4.85
CA VAL A 22 23.53 17.12 4.61
C VAL A 22 22.77 16.85 5.90
N SER A 23 23.22 15.89 6.71
CA SER A 23 22.62 15.52 7.99
C SER A 23 22.58 16.69 8.97
N ASP A 24 23.72 17.38 9.16
CA ASP A 24 23.83 18.44 10.17
C ASP A 24 23.23 19.76 9.70
N HIS A 25 23.55 20.20 8.48
CA HIS A 25 23.20 21.54 8.00
C HIS A 25 21.83 21.63 7.33
N PHE A 26 21.25 20.53 6.87
CA PHE A 26 19.92 20.53 6.28
C PHE A 26 18.90 19.74 7.11
N VAL A 27 19.20 18.47 7.42
CA VAL A 27 18.17 17.61 8.05
C VAL A 27 17.93 18.01 9.51
N ARG A 28 18.99 18.06 10.32
CA ARG A 28 18.88 18.37 11.75
C ARG A 28 18.52 19.82 12.00
N SER A 29 19.17 20.76 11.29
CA SER A 29 19.05 22.20 11.58
C SER A 29 17.80 22.85 10.96
N ALA A 30 17.26 22.30 9.88
CA ALA A 30 16.17 22.94 9.14
C ALA A 30 14.99 22.03 8.85
N LEU A 31 15.20 20.82 8.26
CA LEU A 31 14.12 19.94 7.82
C LEU A 31 13.28 19.43 9.00
N LEU A 32 13.91 18.81 10.01
CA LEU A 32 13.18 18.27 11.17
C LEU A 32 12.45 19.34 11.98
N PRO A 33 13.07 20.53 12.26
CA PRO A 33 12.33 21.66 12.84
C PRO A 33 11.15 22.15 11.98
N ALA A 34 11.32 22.24 10.66
CA ALA A 34 10.22 22.63 9.76
C ALA A 34 9.07 21.60 9.70
N LEU A 35 9.40 20.31 9.93
CA LEU A 35 8.40 19.24 10.13
C LEU A 35 7.76 19.30 11.52
N GLY A 36 8.18 20.25 12.37
CA GLY A 36 7.60 20.54 13.67
C GLY A 36 8.27 19.84 14.84
N PHE A 37 9.41 19.14 14.70
CA PHE A 37 10.12 18.49 15.79
C PHE A 37 11.14 19.43 16.43
N ASP A 38 11.19 19.48 17.76
CA ASP A 38 12.24 20.19 18.50
C ASP A 38 13.44 19.27 18.80
N SER A 39 14.51 19.85 19.34
CA SER A 39 15.77 19.13 19.60
C SER A 39 15.64 17.98 20.59
N THR A 40 14.64 18.00 21.49
CA THR A 40 14.38 16.93 22.48
C THR A 40 13.55 15.79 21.89
N GLU A 41 13.01 15.99 20.70
CA GLU A 41 12.16 15.06 19.95
C GLU A 41 12.90 14.32 18.83
N ILE A 42 14.22 14.57 18.69
CA ILE A 42 15.07 14.05 17.61
C ILE A 42 16.24 13.25 18.21
N VAL A 43 16.46 12.06 17.70
CA VAL A 43 17.61 11.20 18.03
C VAL A 43 18.33 10.81 16.76
N ALA A 44 19.64 11.04 16.71
CA ALA A 44 20.52 10.58 15.63
C ALA A 44 20.96 9.13 15.85
N HIS A 45 21.31 8.44 14.76
CA HIS A 45 21.83 7.07 14.76
C HIS A 45 20.95 6.08 15.55
N TYR A 46 19.64 6.08 15.25
CA TYR A 46 18.66 5.30 15.98
C TYR A 46 18.72 3.80 15.60
N PRO A 47 18.98 2.90 16.57
CA PRO A 47 19.01 1.45 16.33
C PRO A 47 17.58 0.93 16.16
N THR A 48 17.24 0.43 15.00
CA THR A 48 15.87 0.02 14.63
C THR A 48 15.43 -1.34 15.21
N GLY A 49 16.35 -2.04 15.88
CA GLY A 49 16.06 -3.34 16.49
C GLY A 49 16.29 -4.53 15.55
N ASN A 50 16.95 -4.30 14.44
CA ASN A 50 17.57 -5.26 13.55
C ASN A 50 19.02 -4.79 13.27
N ARG A 51 19.66 -5.26 12.19
CA ARG A 51 21.04 -4.86 11.83
C ARG A 51 21.16 -3.42 11.30
N TYR A 52 20.07 -2.71 11.12
CA TYR A 52 20.04 -1.38 10.51
C TYR A 52 19.97 -0.29 11.58
N ILE A 53 20.55 0.87 11.25
CA ILE A 53 20.52 2.08 12.05
C ILE A 53 19.96 3.18 11.15
N ALA A 54 18.95 3.93 11.61
CA ALA A 54 18.43 5.08 10.90
C ALA A 54 19.24 6.32 11.27
N ASP A 55 19.52 7.21 10.29
CA ASP A 55 20.29 8.42 10.53
C ASP A 55 19.61 9.32 11.57
N PHE A 56 18.27 9.47 11.45
CA PHE A 56 17.46 10.15 12.46
C PHE A 56 16.17 9.40 12.73
N ALA A 57 15.75 9.48 13.99
CA ALA A 57 14.40 9.12 14.44
C ALA A 57 13.78 10.31 15.15
N ALA A 58 12.46 10.53 14.96
CA ALA A 58 11.74 11.59 15.63
C ALA A 58 10.39 11.12 16.17
N ARG A 59 10.01 11.68 17.33
CA ARG A 59 8.70 11.46 17.97
C ARG A 59 8.32 12.71 18.77
N LYS A 60 7.06 13.13 18.64
CA LYS A 60 6.51 14.19 19.50
C LYS A 60 6.50 13.77 20.96
N ASN A 61 7.03 14.63 21.81
CA ASN A 61 6.89 14.48 23.26
C ASN A 61 5.43 14.76 23.63
N ARG A 62 4.90 13.95 24.56
CA ARG A 62 3.56 14.17 25.13
C ARG A 62 3.63 15.12 26.30
N GLU A 63 2.63 15.95 26.48
CA GLU A 63 2.54 16.89 27.61
C GLU A 63 2.32 16.20 28.99
N ASN A 64 2.12 14.88 29.01
CA ASN A 64 1.92 14.15 30.27
C ASN A 64 3.24 13.95 31.02
N ALA A 65 3.27 14.38 32.27
CA ALA A 65 4.44 14.40 33.15
C ALA A 65 5.09 13.02 33.46
N GLU A 66 4.47 11.92 33.05
CA GLU A 66 4.97 10.55 33.27
C GLU A 66 5.82 10.00 32.13
N GLU A 67 5.78 10.58 30.92
CA GLU A 67 6.60 10.14 29.80
C GLU A 67 7.90 10.96 29.72
N LYS A 68 9.05 10.26 29.76
CA LYS A 68 10.35 10.87 29.51
C LYS A 68 10.44 11.41 28.09
N LEU A 69 11.19 12.50 27.94
CA LEU A 69 11.51 13.08 26.63
C LEU A 69 12.08 12.01 25.67
N PHE A 70 11.75 12.09 24.39
CA PHE A 70 12.20 11.11 23.41
C PHE A 70 13.74 11.02 23.35
N LEU A 71 14.44 12.13 23.52
CA LEU A 71 15.90 12.16 23.61
C LEU A 71 16.45 11.35 24.77
N GLN A 72 15.75 11.31 25.91
CA GLN A 72 16.17 10.58 27.12
C GLN A 72 15.84 9.10 27.06
N GLU A 73 14.68 8.75 26.46
CA GLU A 73 14.23 7.37 26.27
C GLU A 73 13.69 7.17 24.86
N PRO A 74 14.58 6.88 23.86
CA PRO A 74 14.20 6.79 22.47
C PRO A 74 13.50 5.49 22.16
N LYS A 75 12.16 5.49 22.35
CA LYS A 75 11.26 4.37 22.06
C LYS A 75 10.12 4.82 21.15
N ASN A 76 9.68 3.92 20.28
CA ASN A 76 8.49 4.12 19.45
C ASN A 76 8.55 5.41 18.60
N PRO A 77 9.55 5.59 17.75
CA PRO A 77 9.61 6.76 16.87
C PRO A 77 8.38 6.82 15.97
N SER A 78 7.92 8.03 15.64
CA SER A 78 6.84 8.24 14.68
C SER A 78 7.37 8.38 13.24
N LEU A 79 8.59 8.87 13.10
CA LEU A 79 9.28 9.13 11.84
C LEU A 79 10.72 8.60 11.91
N LEU A 80 11.18 7.98 10.81
CA LEU A 80 12.61 7.74 10.52
C LEU A 80 13.04 8.58 9.32
N VAL A 81 14.29 9.00 9.32
CA VAL A 81 14.91 9.70 8.18
C VAL A 81 16.19 8.98 7.80
N GLU A 82 16.32 8.66 6.52
CA GLU A 82 17.53 8.14 5.90
C GLU A 82 18.12 9.22 4.99
N VAL A 83 19.38 9.53 5.17
CA VAL A 83 20.10 10.62 4.52
C VAL A 83 21.18 10.08 3.60
N LYS A 84 21.43 10.77 2.50
CA LYS A 84 22.60 10.53 1.64
C LYS A 84 23.25 11.85 1.25
N GLY A 85 24.50 11.79 0.84
CA GLY A 85 25.18 12.97 0.28
C GLY A 85 24.59 13.38 -1.08
N LYS A 86 24.77 14.63 -1.46
CA LYS A 86 24.27 15.18 -2.73
C LYS A 86 24.82 14.48 -3.97
N ASN A 87 25.98 13.84 -3.86
CA ASN A 87 26.58 13.03 -4.91
C ASN A 87 25.85 11.69 -5.19
N TRP A 88 24.91 11.29 -4.33
CA TRP A 88 24.06 10.14 -4.57
C TRP A 88 22.83 10.55 -5.38
N ASN A 89 22.70 10.03 -6.59
CA ASN A 89 21.48 10.27 -7.38
C ASN A 89 20.34 9.37 -6.88
N ILE A 90 19.46 9.95 -6.06
CA ILE A 90 18.25 9.29 -5.55
C ILE A 90 17.00 9.69 -6.32
N ALA A 91 17.13 10.23 -7.54
CA ALA A 91 15.97 10.41 -8.42
C ALA A 91 15.28 9.06 -8.67
N GLN A 92 13.96 9.11 -8.81
CA GLN A 92 13.14 7.90 -8.97
C GLN A 92 13.69 6.99 -10.09
N ASP A 93 13.60 5.67 -9.88
CA ASP A 93 14.04 4.61 -10.82
C ASP A 93 15.56 4.42 -10.96
N THR A 94 16.39 5.21 -10.32
CA THR A 94 17.83 4.96 -10.26
C THR A 94 18.19 3.76 -9.39
N SER A 95 19.39 3.18 -9.60
CA SER A 95 19.87 2.09 -8.71
C SER A 95 20.04 2.56 -7.26
N LYS A 96 20.50 3.81 -7.07
CA LYS A 96 20.71 4.41 -5.75
C LYS A 96 19.40 4.72 -5.04
N TYR A 97 18.36 5.12 -5.78
CA TYR A 97 17.01 5.25 -5.24
C TYR A 97 16.50 3.91 -4.69
N ARG A 98 16.66 2.81 -5.43
CA ARG A 98 16.25 1.48 -4.96
C ARG A 98 17.02 1.04 -3.72
N GLU A 99 18.31 1.32 -3.66
CA GLU A 99 19.16 0.99 -2.52
C GLU A 99 18.71 1.72 -1.24
N ILE A 100 18.51 3.03 -1.29
CA ILE A 100 18.09 3.83 -0.13
C ILE A 100 16.64 3.49 0.30
N THR A 101 15.74 3.24 -0.64
CA THR A 101 14.36 2.85 -0.31
C THR A 101 14.28 1.46 0.31
N GLU A 102 15.11 0.51 -0.13
CA GLU A 102 15.23 -0.81 0.52
C GLU A 102 15.82 -0.70 1.92
N GLN A 103 16.82 0.16 2.12
CA GLN A 103 17.40 0.44 3.43
C GLN A 103 16.36 1.02 4.39
N LEU A 104 15.66 2.09 4.00
CA LEU A 104 14.59 2.68 4.81
C LEU A 104 13.49 1.67 5.14
N ARG A 105 13.10 0.83 4.17
CA ARG A 105 12.11 -0.22 4.38
C ARG A 105 12.54 -1.20 5.46
N ASN A 106 13.79 -1.68 5.41
CA ASN A 106 14.32 -2.60 6.40
C ASN A 106 14.41 -1.95 7.80
N GLN A 107 14.71 -0.66 7.88
CA GLN A 107 14.70 0.11 9.12
C GLN A 107 13.27 0.20 9.70
N LEU A 108 12.29 0.57 8.88
CA LEU A 108 10.88 0.69 9.27
C LEU A 108 10.27 -0.64 9.76
N LEU A 109 10.77 -1.78 9.26
CA LEU A 109 10.36 -3.12 9.69
C LEU A 109 11.11 -3.62 10.92
N GLY A 110 12.05 -2.86 11.45
CA GLY A 110 12.79 -3.22 12.67
C GLY A 110 11.89 -3.35 13.89
N ALA A 111 12.28 -4.22 14.83
CA ALA A 111 11.50 -4.54 16.03
C ALA A 111 11.19 -3.34 16.92
N LYS A 112 12.07 -2.31 16.93
CA LYS A 112 11.86 -1.06 17.68
C LYS A 112 11.04 -0.02 16.91
N CYS A 113 10.61 -0.33 15.68
CA CYS A 113 9.88 0.56 14.79
C CYS A 113 8.44 0.10 14.51
N GLN A 114 7.86 -0.76 15.35
CA GLN A 114 6.51 -1.29 15.13
C GLN A 114 5.44 -0.19 15.07
N SER A 115 5.56 0.83 15.91
CA SER A 115 4.65 1.99 15.95
C SER A 115 4.99 3.09 14.96
N THR A 116 6.16 3.02 14.30
CA THR A 116 6.60 4.02 13.32
C THR A 116 5.67 4.04 12.13
N LYS A 117 5.19 5.22 11.77
CA LYS A 117 4.22 5.40 10.66
C LYS A 117 4.85 6.00 9.41
N TRP A 118 5.98 6.68 9.54
CA TRP A 118 6.57 7.50 8.48
C TRP A 118 8.05 7.23 8.30
N GLY A 119 8.50 7.34 7.07
CA GLY A 119 9.90 7.35 6.70
C GLY A 119 10.18 8.41 5.65
N ILE A 120 11.32 9.08 5.73
CA ILE A 120 11.79 10.02 4.72
C ILE A 120 13.13 9.54 4.19
N ILE A 121 13.32 9.65 2.87
CA ILE A 121 14.64 9.61 2.25
C ILE A 121 14.96 11.00 1.70
N THR A 122 16.21 11.45 1.86
CA THR A 122 16.65 12.72 1.29
C THR A 122 18.17 12.75 1.07
N ASN A 123 18.59 13.54 0.07
CA ASN A 123 19.98 13.92 -0.16
C ASN A 123 20.12 15.45 -0.35
N ALA A 124 19.15 16.22 0.09
CA ALA A 124 19.01 17.66 -0.13
C ALA A 124 18.83 18.11 -1.60
N ASN A 125 18.95 17.20 -2.59
CA ASN A 125 18.52 17.45 -3.98
C ASN A 125 17.13 16.84 -4.23
N HIS A 126 16.79 15.78 -3.51
CA HIS A 126 15.50 15.11 -3.59
C HIS A 126 15.00 14.75 -2.20
N ILE A 127 13.69 14.66 -2.05
CA ILE A 127 13.01 14.19 -0.84
C ILE A 127 11.80 13.35 -1.20
N GLN A 128 11.55 12.30 -0.43
CA GLN A 128 10.34 11.49 -0.54
C GLN A 128 9.85 11.04 0.82
N LEU A 129 8.54 11.14 1.03
CA LEU A 129 7.86 10.61 2.20
C LEU A 129 7.28 9.23 1.91
N PHE A 130 7.52 8.29 2.81
CA PHE A 130 6.92 6.95 2.82
C PHE A 130 6.00 6.81 4.00
N ARG A 131 4.90 6.07 3.79
CA ARG A 131 3.99 5.66 4.86
C ARG A 131 4.15 4.18 5.15
N LYS A 132 4.08 3.84 6.44
CA LYS A 132 4.01 2.47 6.92
C LYS A 132 2.64 2.19 7.51
N HIS A 133 2.02 1.09 7.09
CA HIS A 133 0.77 0.55 7.64
C HIS A 133 0.95 -0.96 7.89
N GLY A 134 1.21 -1.34 9.14
CA GLY A 134 1.69 -2.69 9.45
C GLY A 134 3.00 -3.01 8.73
N LYS A 135 3.05 -4.07 7.94
CA LYS A 135 4.21 -4.43 7.10
C LYS A 135 4.25 -3.71 5.74
N VAL A 136 3.15 -3.06 5.35
CA VAL A 136 3.05 -2.37 4.06
C VAL A 136 3.72 -1.00 4.15
N ILE A 137 4.72 -0.78 3.30
CA ILE A 137 5.43 0.50 3.17
C ILE A 137 5.28 0.96 1.72
N PHE A 138 4.81 2.18 1.55
CA PHE A 138 4.52 2.76 0.24
C PHE A 138 4.80 4.25 0.21
N PRO A 139 5.12 4.82 -0.97
CA PRO A 139 5.38 6.25 -1.10
C PRO A 139 4.10 7.06 -0.85
N ALA A 140 4.17 8.02 0.06
CA ALA A 140 3.11 8.99 0.32
C ALA A 140 3.25 10.25 -0.53
N THR A 141 4.44 10.47 -1.14
CA THR A 141 4.71 11.50 -2.15
C THR A 141 5.49 10.90 -3.31
N LYS A 142 5.51 11.56 -4.46
CA LYS A 142 6.55 11.30 -5.47
C LYS A 142 7.93 11.62 -4.88
N CYS A 143 8.98 11.15 -5.51
CA CYS A 143 10.34 11.62 -5.24
C CYS A 143 10.46 13.03 -5.82
N LEU A 144 10.46 14.04 -4.94
CA LEU A 144 10.37 15.45 -5.31
C LEU A 144 11.77 16.06 -5.34
N GLU A 145 12.07 16.80 -6.39
CA GLU A 145 13.29 17.57 -6.52
C GLU A 145 13.21 18.83 -5.65
N LEU A 146 14.26 19.06 -4.84
CA LEU A 146 14.37 20.21 -3.96
C LEU A 146 15.19 21.32 -4.61
N ALA A 147 14.63 22.53 -4.60
CA ALA A 147 15.27 23.77 -4.96
C ALA A 147 14.98 24.84 -3.89
N VAL A 148 15.77 25.89 -3.84
CA VAL A 148 15.56 27.00 -2.88
C VAL A 148 14.17 27.60 -2.99
N GLU A 149 13.60 27.64 -4.21
CA GLU A 149 12.31 28.25 -4.50
C GLU A 149 11.12 27.39 -4.04
N ASN A 150 11.28 26.06 -3.95
CA ASN A 150 10.15 25.14 -3.72
C ASN A 150 10.21 24.38 -2.37
N VAL A 151 11.35 24.42 -1.66
CA VAL A 151 11.60 23.59 -0.48
C VAL A 151 10.56 23.81 0.63
N ASP A 152 10.17 25.06 0.87
CA ASP A 152 9.17 25.38 1.91
C ASP A 152 7.80 24.78 1.59
N GLU A 153 7.37 24.87 0.33
CA GLU A 153 6.10 24.29 -0.09
C GLU A 153 6.11 22.77 0.01
N ILE A 154 7.18 22.14 -0.44
CA ILE A 154 7.33 20.67 -0.38
C ILE A 154 7.32 20.19 1.07
N VAL A 155 8.11 20.81 1.95
CA VAL A 155 8.20 20.41 3.36
C VAL A 155 6.88 20.67 4.08
N ARG A 156 6.17 21.75 3.78
CA ARG A 156 4.82 22.03 4.31
C ARG A 156 3.81 20.93 3.90
N LYS A 157 3.83 20.49 2.64
CA LYS A 157 2.98 19.37 2.17
C LYS A 157 3.31 18.06 2.88
N ILE A 158 4.60 17.77 3.10
CA ILE A 158 5.05 16.58 3.84
C ILE A 158 4.58 16.66 5.30
N ARG A 159 4.74 17.81 5.94
CA ARG A 159 4.29 18.06 7.31
C ARG A 159 2.79 17.83 7.45
N ASP A 160 1.98 18.39 6.55
CA ASP A 160 0.52 18.21 6.57
C ASP A 160 0.12 16.73 6.50
N LYS A 161 0.78 15.93 5.64
CA LYS A 161 0.54 14.48 5.56
C LYS A 161 0.93 13.75 6.86
N ILE A 162 2.00 14.17 7.53
CA ILE A 162 2.45 13.58 8.81
C ILE A 162 1.48 13.92 9.94
N GLU A 163 1.00 15.15 10.00
CA GLU A 163 0.08 15.64 11.04
C GLU A 163 -1.36 15.12 10.84
N HIS A 164 -1.80 14.93 9.59
CA HIS A 164 -3.17 14.49 9.23
C HIS A 164 -3.20 13.15 8.48
N PRO A 165 -2.66 12.06 9.07
CA PRO A 165 -2.58 10.76 8.39
C PRO A 165 -3.97 10.16 8.17
N LYS A 166 -4.25 9.70 6.96
CA LYS A 166 -5.43 8.84 6.73
C LYS A 166 -5.23 7.50 7.46
N ARG A 167 -6.29 6.96 8.08
CA ARG A 167 -6.18 5.72 8.85
C ARG A 167 -6.05 4.49 7.94
N ALA A 168 -6.93 4.36 6.93
CA ALA A 168 -7.01 3.17 6.10
C ALA A 168 -5.79 2.98 5.19
N LEU A 169 -5.45 1.70 4.98
CA LEU A 169 -4.72 1.23 3.81
C LEU A 169 -5.74 0.77 2.76
N THR A 170 -5.72 1.39 1.58
CA THR A 170 -6.59 1.02 0.46
C THR A 170 -5.85 0.09 -0.48
N THR A 171 -6.37 -1.11 -0.69
CA THR A 171 -5.75 -2.17 -1.49
C THR A 171 -6.69 -2.62 -2.59
N THR A 172 -6.28 -2.52 -3.85
CA THR A 172 -7.01 -3.13 -4.97
C THR A 172 -6.43 -4.52 -5.24
N ILE A 173 -7.31 -5.52 -5.42
CA ILE A 173 -6.90 -6.89 -5.77
C ILE A 173 -7.06 -7.07 -7.28
N TYR A 174 -5.94 -7.20 -8.00
CA TYR A 174 -5.94 -7.17 -9.45
C TYR A 174 -5.10 -8.27 -10.11
N ASN A 175 -5.62 -8.82 -11.16
CA ASN A 175 -4.91 -9.50 -12.25
C ASN A 175 -5.84 -9.55 -13.46
N ASN A 176 -5.29 -9.37 -14.65
CA ASN A 176 -6.04 -9.40 -15.92
C ASN A 176 -6.34 -10.85 -16.36
N LYS A 177 -6.60 -11.74 -15.41
CA LYS A 177 -7.01 -13.14 -15.64
C LYS A 177 -8.18 -13.49 -14.73
N GLY A 178 -9.23 -14.08 -15.33
CA GLY A 178 -10.37 -14.65 -14.59
C GLY A 178 -9.99 -15.91 -13.82
N GLY A 179 -10.71 -16.22 -12.75
CA GLY A 179 -10.60 -17.48 -12.01
C GLY A 179 -9.31 -17.68 -11.20
N ILE A 180 -8.56 -16.60 -10.90
CA ILE A 180 -7.36 -16.65 -10.06
C ILE A 180 -7.63 -16.38 -8.58
N GLY A 181 -8.92 -16.24 -8.20
CA GLY A 181 -9.35 -16.07 -6.81
C GLY A 181 -9.24 -14.66 -6.25
N LYS A 182 -9.36 -13.61 -7.07
CA LYS A 182 -9.42 -12.21 -6.61
C LYS A 182 -10.50 -12.03 -5.55
N THR A 183 -11.75 -12.27 -5.92
CA THR A 183 -12.94 -12.14 -5.07
C THR A 183 -12.84 -12.98 -3.80
N THR A 184 -12.42 -14.24 -3.93
CA THR A 184 -12.22 -15.16 -2.79
C THR A 184 -11.17 -14.60 -1.82
N THR A 185 -10.07 -14.07 -2.33
CA THR A 185 -9.03 -13.43 -1.51
C THR A 185 -9.57 -12.19 -0.82
N THR A 186 -10.28 -11.33 -1.55
CA THR A 186 -10.86 -10.10 -1.02
C THR A 186 -11.78 -10.38 0.16
N ILE A 187 -12.72 -11.32 0.01
CA ILE A 187 -13.68 -11.70 1.06
C ILE A 187 -12.95 -12.26 2.29
N ASN A 188 -12.09 -13.24 2.09
CA ASN A 188 -11.48 -13.96 3.23
C ASN A 188 -10.39 -13.13 3.92
N LEU A 189 -9.65 -12.27 3.20
CA LEU A 189 -8.71 -11.34 3.79
C LEU A 189 -9.45 -10.25 4.59
N GLY A 190 -10.53 -9.69 4.06
CA GLY A 190 -11.38 -8.75 4.80
C GLY A 190 -11.95 -9.38 6.07
N ALA A 191 -12.47 -10.60 5.96
CA ALA A 191 -13.06 -11.33 7.08
C ALA A 191 -12.03 -11.69 8.17
N ILE A 192 -10.81 -12.14 7.82
CA ILE A 192 -9.80 -12.47 8.83
C ILE A 192 -9.30 -11.22 9.56
N LEU A 193 -9.13 -10.10 8.87
CA LEU A 193 -8.75 -8.83 9.50
C LEU A 193 -9.85 -8.31 10.43
N ALA A 194 -11.12 -8.43 10.03
CA ALA A 194 -12.27 -8.12 10.89
C ALA A 194 -12.33 -9.04 12.12
N PHE A 195 -12.04 -10.34 11.96
CA PHE A 195 -11.89 -11.28 13.07
C PHE A 195 -10.82 -10.82 14.08
N LEU A 196 -9.72 -10.25 13.59
CA LEU A 196 -8.61 -9.69 14.39
C LEU A 196 -8.92 -8.29 14.93
N GLY A 197 -10.17 -7.81 14.83
CA GLY A 197 -10.62 -6.54 15.41
C GLY A 197 -10.30 -5.31 14.58
N LYS A 198 -9.92 -5.47 13.29
CA LYS A 198 -9.72 -4.35 12.38
C LYS A 198 -11.05 -3.88 11.79
N LYS A 199 -11.19 -2.57 11.58
CA LYS A 199 -12.32 -2.00 10.83
C LYS A 199 -12.06 -2.13 9.35
N VAL A 200 -12.89 -2.90 8.64
CA VAL A 200 -12.68 -3.26 7.24
C VAL A 200 -13.87 -2.84 6.40
N LEU A 201 -13.59 -2.21 5.25
CA LEU A 201 -14.53 -2.01 4.14
C LEU A 201 -14.09 -2.88 2.95
N VAL A 202 -15.02 -3.61 2.39
CA VAL A 202 -14.83 -4.38 1.15
C VAL A 202 -15.72 -3.80 0.07
N VAL A 203 -15.16 -3.56 -1.12
CA VAL A 203 -15.86 -2.92 -2.24
C VAL A 203 -15.94 -3.89 -3.42
N ASP A 204 -17.14 -4.13 -3.92
CA ASP A 204 -17.37 -4.94 -5.12
C ASP A 204 -17.45 -4.01 -6.36
N PHE A 205 -16.38 -3.95 -7.13
CA PHE A 205 -16.28 -3.18 -8.37
C PHE A 205 -16.34 -4.07 -9.63
N ASP A 206 -16.54 -5.39 -9.47
CA ASP A 206 -16.84 -6.29 -10.58
C ASP A 206 -18.36 -6.38 -10.83
N PHE A 207 -18.92 -5.35 -11.41
CA PHE A 207 -20.35 -5.22 -11.63
C PHE A 207 -20.92 -6.27 -12.59
N ASN A 208 -20.09 -6.84 -13.47
CA ASN A 208 -20.53 -7.85 -14.41
C ASN A 208 -20.79 -9.19 -13.71
N GLN A 209 -19.88 -9.60 -12.83
CA GLN A 209 -20.02 -10.88 -12.13
C GLN A 209 -20.76 -10.72 -10.79
N ARG A 210 -20.51 -9.64 -10.06
CA ARG A 210 -21.06 -9.37 -8.72
C ARG A 210 -20.79 -10.50 -7.73
N ASP A 211 -19.67 -11.20 -7.97
CA ASP A 211 -19.34 -12.43 -7.24
C ASP A 211 -19.14 -12.18 -5.75
N LEU A 212 -18.57 -11.03 -5.36
CA LEU A 212 -18.38 -10.66 -3.97
C LEU A 212 -19.72 -10.43 -3.27
N THR A 213 -20.58 -9.63 -3.87
CA THR A 213 -21.92 -9.30 -3.37
C THR A 213 -22.76 -10.58 -3.22
N ASN A 214 -22.78 -11.42 -4.25
CA ASN A 214 -23.51 -12.68 -4.27
C ASN A 214 -22.94 -13.69 -3.25
N ALA A 215 -21.62 -13.82 -3.16
CA ALA A 215 -20.96 -14.74 -2.22
C ALA A 215 -21.22 -14.40 -0.75
N LEU A 216 -21.54 -13.14 -0.45
CA LEU A 216 -21.92 -12.69 0.90
C LEU A 216 -23.46 -12.67 1.11
N GLY A 217 -24.25 -13.05 0.11
CA GLY A 217 -25.71 -13.03 0.18
C GLY A 217 -26.31 -11.63 0.31
N LEU A 218 -25.60 -10.62 -0.21
CA LEU A 218 -26.03 -9.24 -0.15
C LEU A 218 -26.83 -8.86 -1.38
N THR A 219 -27.72 -7.88 -1.23
CA THR A 219 -28.47 -7.31 -2.35
C THR A 219 -27.60 -6.30 -3.08
N SER A 220 -27.54 -6.40 -4.41
CA SER A 220 -26.90 -5.41 -5.27
C SER A 220 -27.63 -4.07 -5.22
N HIS A 221 -26.91 -2.98 -5.28
CA HIS A 221 -27.49 -1.66 -5.51
C HIS A 221 -28.10 -1.57 -6.92
N ASN A 222 -28.97 -0.60 -7.10
CA ASN A 222 -29.54 -0.27 -8.41
C ASN A 222 -29.39 1.23 -8.67
N GLY A 223 -28.39 1.61 -9.48
CA GLY A 223 -28.11 2.99 -9.84
C GLY A 223 -27.29 3.78 -8.80
N PHE A 224 -26.92 3.20 -7.68
CA PHE A 224 -26.17 3.92 -6.64
C PHE A 224 -24.78 4.32 -7.11
N ILE A 225 -24.01 3.40 -7.70
CA ILE A 225 -22.64 3.67 -8.17
C ILE A 225 -22.65 4.62 -9.38
N VAL A 226 -23.64 4.47 -10.28
CA VAL A 226 -23.83 5.42 -11.37
C VAL A 226 -23.99 6.85 -10.82
N ASN A 227 -24.89 7.03 -9.85
CA ASN A 227 -25.09 8.34 -9.21
C ASN A 227 -23.84 8.80 -8.43
N LEU A 228 -23.16 7.91 -7.74
CA LEU A 228 -21.91 8.22 -7.01
C LEU A 228 -20.85 8.80 -7.94
N LEU A 229 -20.69 8.24 -9.13
CA LEU A 229 -19.66 8.63 -10.10
C LEU A 229 -20.04 9.86 -10.91
N THR A 230 -21.34 10.14 -11.12
CA THR A 230 -21.81 11.24 -11.96
C THR A 230 -22.33 12.46 -11.17
N GLN A 231 -22.75 12.25 -9.91
CA GLN A 231 -23.37 13.29 -9.09
C GLN A 231 -22.47 13.65 -7.90
N ARG A 232 -22.09 14.94 -7.80
CA ARG A 232 -21.20 15.41 -6.71
C ARG A 232 -21.79 15.23 -5.32
N ALA A 233 -23.10 15.36 -5.16
CA ALA A 233 -23.78 15.31 -3.86
C ALA A 233 -23.95 13.90 -3.28
N THR A 234 -23.69 12.83 -4.05
CA THR A 234 -23.88 11.46 -3.56
C THR A 234 -22.79 11.09 -2.58
N ASP A 235 -23.19 10.69 -1.36
CA ASP A 235 -22.29 10.21 -0.31
C ASP A 235 -22.09 8.70 -0.42
N LEU A 236 -20.83 8.26 -0.47
CA LEU A 236 -20.46 6.85 -0.56
C LEU A 236 -20.94 6.06 0.67
N ALA A 237 -20.96 6.69 1.85
CA ALA A 237 -21.41 6.02 3.09
C ALA A 237 -22.86 5.52 2.99
N ALA A 238 -23.71 6.19 2.23
CA ALA A 238 -25.11 5.79 2.07
C ALA A 238 -25.30 4.45 1.30
N GLY A 239 -24.29 4.01 0.56
CA GLY A 239 -24.31 2.73 -0.15
C GLY A 239 -23.68 1.57 0.62
N ILE A 240 -23.11 1.82 1.80
CA ILE A 240 -22.42 0.79 2.58
C ILE A 240 -23.41 0.01 3.40
N VAL A 241 -23.28 -1.32 3.37
CA VAL A 241 -24.04 -2.26 4.20
C VAL A 241 -23.10 -3.04 5.11
N THR A 242 -23.52 -3.35 6.33
CA THR A 242 -22.72 -4.16 7.25
C THR A 242 -23.04 -5.63 7.05
N TYR A 243 -22.04 -6.42 6.64
CA TYR A 243 -22.11 -7.87 6.69
C TYR A 243 -21.89 -8.36 8.12
N SER A 244 -22.72 -9.29 8.58
CA SER A 244 -22.66 -9.86 9.93
C SER A 244 -22.72 -11.38 9.89
N PHE A 245 -21.78 -12.02 10.57
CA PHE A 245 -21.76 -13.46 10.80
C PHE A 245 -21.83 -13.76 12.31
N ARG A 246 -22.84 -14.52 12.71
CA ARG A 246 -23.01 -14.94 14.09
C ARG A 246 -22.23 -16.22 14.37
N GLY A 247 -21.04 -16.08 14.96
CA GLY A 247 -20.30 -17.21 15.47
C GLY A 247 -20.86 -17.79 16.77
N LYS A 248 -20.28 -18.87 17.27
CA LYS A 248 -20.74 -19.53 18.52
C LYS A 248 -20.56 -18.65 19.75
N ILE A 249 -19.52 -17.80 19.79
CA ILE A 249 -19.14 -17.01 20.96
C ILE A 249 -19.44 -15.52 20.74
N LYS A 250 -19.10 -14.99 19.55
CA LYS A 250 -19.30 -13.58 19.20
C LYS A 250 -19.70 -13.42 17.75
N SER A 251 -20.26 -12.27 17.42
CA SER A 251 -20.52 -11.87 16.03
C SER A 251 -19.29 -11.20 15.43
N PHE A 252 -19.06 -11.42 14.15
CA PHE A 252 -18.02 -10.78 13.36
C PHE A 252 -18.69 -9.93 12.29
N THR A 253 -18.23 -8.69 12.13
CA THR A 253 -18.81 -7.75 11.19
C THR A 253 -17.71 -7.05 10.40
N PHE A 254 -18.00 -6.75 9.15
CA PHE A 254 -17.26 -5.83 8.32
C PHE A 254 -18.21 -5.15 7.33
N ASP A 255 -17.82 -4.01 6.83
CA ASP A 255 -18.66 -3.24 5.92
C ASP A 255 -18.38 -3.60 4.48
N VAL A 256 -19.42 -3.51 3.64
CA VAL A 256 -19.37 -3.84 2.23
C VAL A 256 -20.06 -2.74 1.42
N LEU A 257 -19.42 -2.30 0.34
CA LEU A 257 -20.08 -1.57 -0.72
C LEU A 257 -20.45 -2.59 -1.81
N PRO A 258 -21.74 -3.01 -1.90
CA PRO A 258 -22.17 -4.01 -2.87
C PRO A 258 -22.08 -3.49 -4.30
N ALA A 259 -22.01 -4.42 -5.26
CA ALA A 259 -22.05 -4.10 -6.68
C ALA A 259 -23.35 -3.41 -7.09
N ASP A 260 -23.29 -2.65 -8.17
CA ASP A 260 -24.46 -1.97 -8.75
C ASP A 260 -24.95 -2.72 -9.99
N GLN A 261 -26.19 -3.22 -9.92
CA GLN A 261 -26.79 -3.98 -11.01
C GLN A 261 -26.98 -3.15 -12.27
N GLN A 262 -27.27 -1.86 -12.15
CA GLN A 262 -27.46 -0.97 -13.31
C GLN A 262 -26.17 -0.82 -14.13
N MET A 263 -24.99 -0.95 -13.50
CA MET A 263 -23.72 -0.86 -14.19
C MET A 263 -23.54 -1.91 -15.30
N VAL A 264 -24.19 -3.06 -15.21
CA VAL A 264 -24.15 -4.12 -16.26
C VAL A 264 -24.68 -3.61 -17.60
N SER A 265 -25.71 -2.78 -17.56
CA SER A 265 -26.35 -2.19 -18.75
C SER A 265 -25.82 -0.81 -19.12
N CYS A 266 -24.93 -0.23 -18.31
CA CYS A 266 -24.35 1.08 -18.58
C CYS A 266 -23.31 1.01 -19.70
N ASP A 267 -23.38 1.96 -20.61
CA ASP A 267 -22.30 2.25 -21.54
C ASP A 267 -21.14 2.93 -20.76
N GLU A 268 -20.06 2.19 -20.56
CA GLU A 268 -18.90 2.65 -19.79
C GLU A 268 -18.29 3.95 -20.40
N VAL A 269 -18.33 4.10 -21.72
CA VAL A 269 -17.81 5.30 -22.40
C VAL A 269 -18.67 6.52 -22.09
N LYS A 270 -20.01 6.35 -22.12
CA LYS A 270 -20.92 7.45 -21.73
C LYS A 270 -20.77 7.82 -20.27
N LEU A 271 -20.64 6.83 -19.38
CA LEU A 271 -20.42 7.06 -17.96
C LEU A 271 -19.11 7.81 -17.72
N GLN A 272 -18.03 7.44 -18.41
CA GLN A 272 -16.74 8.12 -18.34
C GLN A 272 -16.83 9.59 -18.79
N GLN A 273 -17.63 9.88 -19.82
CA GLN A 273 -17.86 11.25 -20.28
C GLN A 273 -18.65 12.11 -19.28
N GLN A 274 -19.50 11.50 -18.48
CA GLN A 274 -20.32 12.19 -17.48
C GLN A 274 -19.60 12.35 -16.13
N ALA A 275 -18.64 11.49 -15.83
CA ALA A 275 -17.88 11.55 -14.59
C ALA A 275 -16.78 12.61 -14.68
N PRO A 276 -16.41 13.27 -13.54
CA PRO A 276 -15.35 14.28 -13.51
C PRO A 276 -13.97 13.77 -13.90
N GLY A 277 -13.69 12.48 -13.74
CA GLY A 277 -12.40 11.88 -14.09
C GLY A 277 -12.08 10.60 -13.30
N VAL A 278 -10.89 10.06 -13.54
CA VAL A 278 -10.43 8.81 -12.87
C VAL A 278 -10.25 8.98 -11.35
N HIS A 279 -10.12 10.21 -10.85
CA HIS A 279 -10.00 10.55 -9.43
C HIS A 279 -11.32 10.49 -8.66
N THR A 280 -12.48 10.45 -9.35
CA THR A 280 -13.80 10.59 -8.75
C THR A 280 -14.06 9.62 -7.59
N PHE A 281 -13.75 8.33 -7.79
CA PHE A 281 -13.95 7.34 -6.72
C PHE A 281 -13.01 7.57 -5.52
N HIS A 282 -11.77 7.99 -5.77
CA HIS A 282 -10.83 8.35 -4.72
C HIS A 282 -11.34 9.50 -3.83
N GLU A 283 -11.90 10.53 -4.44
CA GLU A 283 -12.48 11.67 -3.71
C GLU A 283 -13.67 11.24 -2.85
N LYS A 284 -14.55 10.41 -3.39
CA LYS A 284 -15.69 9.84 -2.67
C LYS A 284 -15.29 8.94 -1.52
N LEU A 285 -14.19 8.19 -1.67
CA LEU A 285 -13.65 7.27 -0.66
C LEU A 285 -12.87 8.01 0.44
N SER A 286 -12.27 9.16 0.13
CA SER A 286 -11.35 9.88 1.02
C SER A 286 -11.92 10.19 2.41
N PRO A 287 -13.17 10.65 2.59
CA PRO A 287 -13.76 10.88 3.92
C PRO A 287 -13.82 9.61 4.78
N LEU A 288 -14.03 8.45 4.15
CA LEU A 288 -14.16 7.17 4.84
C LEU A 288 -12.80 6.57 5.26
N LYS A 289 -11.68 7.01 4.66
CA LYS A 289 -10.34 6.49 4.97
C LYS A 289 -9.95 6.68 6.47
N ASN A 290 -10.62 7.54 7.22
CA ASN A 290 -10.38 7.71 8.66
C ASN A 290 -11.24 6.79 9.54
N GLN A 291 -12.27 6.14 8.96
CA GLN A 291 -13.18 5.26 9.69
C GLN A 291 -12.72 3.81 9.70
N TYR A 292 -11.92 3.40 8.70
CA TYR A 292 -11.46 2.03 8.50
C TYR A 292 -9.95 1.90 8.75
N ASP A 293 -9.51 0.66 9.05
CA ASP A 293 -8.09 0.28 9.05
C ASP A 293 -7.66 -0.22 7.66
N TYR A 294 -8.56 -0.92 6.97
CA TYR A 294 -8.33 -1.50 5.65
C TYR A 294 -9.53 -1.29 4.74
N ILE A 295 -9.26 -0.97 3.48
CA ILE A 295 -10.27 -0.93 2.40
C ILE A 295 -9.77 -1.82 1.28
N PHE A 296 -10.52 -2.87 0.93
CA PHE A 296 -10.22 -3.79 -0.16
C PHE A 296 -11.19 -3.58 -1.31
N ILE A 297 -10.66 -3.45 -2.54
CA ILE A 297 -11.45 -3.23 -3.74
C ILE A 297 -11.26 -4.43 -4.67
N ASP A 298 -12.32 -5.20 -4.88
CA ASP A 298 -12.38 -6.28 -5.87
C ASP A 298 -12.72 -5.72 -7.25
N VAL A 299 -11.96 -6.07 -8.28
CA VAL A 299 -12.12 -5.51 -9.62
C VAL A 299 -12.20 -6.59 -10.69
N PRO A 300 -12.86 -6.31 -11.85
CA PRO A 300 -12.94 -7.25 -12.95
C PRO A 300 -11.57 -7.56 -13.57
N PRO A 301 -11.44 -8.69 -14.30
CA PRO A 301 -10.19 -9.09 -14.94
C PRO A 301 -9.94 -8.35 -16.27
N ASN A 302 -9.97 -7.03 -16.23
CA ASN A 302 -9.71 -6.18 -17.40
C ASN A 302 -9.04 -4.87 -16.99
N TRP A 303 -8.48 -4.12 -17.97
CA TRP A 303 -7.90 -2.81 -17.77
C TRP A 303 -8.79 -1.74 -18.42
N ARG A 304 -10.02 -1.59 -17.89
CA ARG A 304 -10.98 -0.58 -18.33
C ARG A 304 -11.13 0.53 -17.29
N TRP A 305 -11.90 1.53 -17.61
CA TRP A 305 -12.05 2.73 -16.80
C TRP A 305 -12.45 2.44 -15.34
N MET A 306 -13.37 1.50 -15.10
CA MET A 306 -13.75 1.12 -13.74
C MET A 306 -12.59 0.56 -12.93
N THR A 307 -11.76 -0.29 -13.54
CA THR A 307 -10.53 -0.77 -12.89
C THR A 307 -9.54 0.37 -12.63
N GLN A 308 -9.42 1.34 -13.55
CA GLN A 308 -8.57 2.52 -13.37
C GLN A 308 -9.05 3.40 -12.21
N LEU A 309 -10.37 3.58 -12.00
CA LEU A 309 -10.93 4.27 -10.83
C LEU A 309 -10.50 3.61 -9.52
N ALA A 310 -10.62 2.28 -9.44
CA ALA A 310 -10.21 1.50 -8.27
C ALA A 310 -8.70 1.59 -8.04
N MET A 311 -7.89 1.50 -9.10
CA MET A 311 -6.43 1.64 -9.04
C MET A 311 -6.01 3.03 -8.60
N TYR A 312 -6.68 4.08 -9.09
CA TYR A 312 -6.42 5.45 -8.66
C TYR A 312 -6.74 5.65 -7.17
N ALA A 313 -7.79 5.01 -6.64
CA ALA A 313 -8.15 5.09 -5.23
C ALA A 313 -7.20 4.32 -4.30
N ALA A 314 -6.44 3.35 -4.84
CA ALA A 314 -5.58 2.46 -4.07
C ALA A 314 -4.26 3.13 -3.63
N ASP A 315 -3.77 2.68 -2.47
CA ASP A 315 -2.40 2.91 -1.99
C ASP A 315 -1.48 1.80 -2.50
N VAL A 316 -1.98 0.55 -2.51
CA VAL A 316 -1.24 -0.62 -2.99
C VAL A 316 -2.12 -1.56 -3.81
N VAL A 317 -1.48 -2.40 -4.62
CA VAL A 317 -2.16 -3.42 -5.42
C VAL A 317 -1.66 -4.80 -5.03
N LEU A 318 -2.58 -5.67 -4.67
CA LEU A 318 -2.31 -7.06 -4.35
C LEU A 318 -2.52 -7.91 -5.62
N LEU A 319 -1.55 -8.75 -5.95
CA LEU A 319 -1.43 -9.42 -7.25
C LEU A 319 -1.49 -10.96 -7.10
N PRO A 320 -2.71 -11.55 -6.98
CA PRO A 320 -2.86 -13.00 -7.00
C PRO A 320 -2.44 -13.59 -8.35
N THR A 321 -1.73 -14.72 -8.31
CA THR A 321 -1.33 -15.48 -9.49
C THR A 321 -1.58 -16.98 -9.28
N LYS A 322 -1.43 -17.76 -10.34
CA LYS A 322 -1.39 -19.24 -10.27
C LYS A 322 -0.06 -19.74 -10.79
N HIS A 323 0.54 -20.71 -10.09
CA HIS A 323 1.81 -21.31 -10.47
C HIS A 323 1.75 -22.04 -11.82
N ASN A 324 0.60 -22.59 -12.18
CA ASN A 324 0.32 -23.33 -13.42
C ASN A 324 -0.31 -22.47 -14.51
N ASN A 325 -0.29 -21.16 -14.38
CA ASN A 325 -0.88 -20.24 -15.36
C ASN A 325 0.10 -19.15 -15.78
N PHE A 326 0.85 -19.45 -16.82
CA PHE A 326 1.80 -18.55 -17.46
C PHE A 326 1.24 -17.14 -17.72
N PHE A 327 0.02 -17.05 -18.25
CA PHE A 327 -0.61 -15.76 -18.54
C PHE A 327 -0.86 -14.92 -17.28
N SER A 328 -1.14 -15.56 -16.12
CA SER A 328 -1.34 -14.81 -14.89
C SER A 328 -0.05 -14.16 -14.38
N LEU A 329 1.11 -14.80 -14.58
CA LEU A 329 2.44 -14.26 -14.24
C LEU A 329 2.85 -13.12 -15.18
N HIS A 330 2.64 -13.28 -16.49
CA HIS A 330 2.89 -12.23 -17.47
C HIS A 330 1.99 -11.00 -17.26
N ASN A 331 0.71 -11.20 -16.95
CA ASN A 331 -0.23 -10.12 -16.66
C ASN A 331 0.21 -9.28 -15.46
N VAL A 332 0.84 -9.89 -14.45
CA VAL A 332 1.43 -9.15 -13.33
C VAL A 332 2.58 -8.27 -13.81
N ALA A 333 3.48 -8.80 -14.62
CA ALA A 333 4.60 -8.00 -15.15
C ALA A 333 4.10 -6.81 -15.97
N VAL A 334 3.08 -7.00 -16.81
CA VAL A 334 2.40 -5.92 -17.56
C VAL A 334 1.75 -4.91 -16.61
N ALA A 335 1.03 -5.38 -15.59
CA ALA A 335 0.39 -4.49 -14.62
C ALA A 335 1.42 -3.58 -13.92
N ILE A 336 2.54 -4.16 -13.47
CA ILE A 336 3.59 -3.41 -12.76
C ILE A 336 4.31 -2.42 -13.69
N LYS A 337 4.62 -2.86 -14.93
CA LYS A 337 5.39 -2.04 -15.87
C LYS A 337 4.55 -0.98 -16.57
N ASP A 338 3.34 -1.33 -16.99
CA ASP A 338 2.57 -0.50 -17.91
C ASP A 338 1.36 0.16 -17.24
N PHE A 339 0.58 -0.57 -16.42
CA PHE A 339 -0.67 -0.07 -15.89
C PHE A 339 -0.50 0.81 -14.65
N LEU A 340 0.30 0.37 -13.68
CA LEU A 340 0.52 1.16 -12.46
C LEU A 340 1.20 2.50 -12.75
N PRO A 341 2.24 2.60 -13.61
CA PRO A 341 2.83 3.89 -13.96
C PRO A 341 1.86 4.86 -14.64
N GLN A 342 0.90 4.36 -15.45
CA GLN A 342 -0.14 5.21 -16.04
C GLN A 342 -0.99 5.89 -14.96
N VAL A 343 -1.37 5.15 -13.91
CA VAL A 343 -2.14 5.72 -12.78
C VAL A 343 -1.30 6.64 -11.92
N GLN A 344 -0.04 6.24 -11.63
CA GLN A 344 0.90 7.06 -10.85
C GLN A 344 1.18 8.42 -11.52
N ALA A 345 1.22 8.46 -12.85
CA ALA A 345 1.41 9.69 -13.61
C ALA A 345 0.28 10.72 -13.35
N LEU A 346 -0.93 10.25 -13.06
CA LEU A 346 -2.11 11.08 -12.82
C LEU A 346 -2.26 11.55 -11.36
N LYS A 347 -1.39 11.09 -10.45
CA LYS A 347 -1.45 11.40 -9.01
C LYS A 347 -0.25 12.27 -8.61
N ASP A 348 -0.42 13.08 -7.57
CA ASP A 348 0.68 13.79 -6.90
C ASP A 348 1.46 12.88 -5.93
N GLU A 349 0.88 11.75 -5.60
CA GLU A 349 1.46 10.72 -4.74
C GLU A 349 2.21 9.68 -5.58
N GLY A 350 3.11 8.91 -4.95
CA GLY A 350 3.84 7.82 -5.61
C GLY A 350 3.04 6.51 -5.70
N THR A 351 1.73 6.53 -5.42
CA THR A 351 0.83 5.37 -5.39
C THR A 351 -0.01 5.24 -6.67
N PRO A 352 -0.58 4.07 -6.95
CA PRO A 352 -0.45 2.79 -6.23
C PRO A 352 0.87 2.08 -6.52
N VAL A 353 1.35 1.28 -5.56
CA VAL A 353 2.49 0.39 -5.77
C VAL A 353 2.08 -1.08 -5.66
N ALA A 354 2.75 -1.95 -6.42
CA ALA A 354 2.49 -3.37 -6.34
C ALA A 354 3.05 -3.95 -5.04
N LEU A 355 2.25 -4.78 -4.36
CA LEU A 355 2.75 -5.72 -3.37
C LEU A 355 3.35 -6.94 -4.07
N PRO A 356 4.22 -7.71 -3.40
CA PRO A 356 4.73 -8.96 -3.96
C PRO A 356 3.60 -9.90 -4.37
N ILE A 357 3.84 -10.71 -5.40
CA ILE A 357 2.88 -11.72 -5.82
C ILE A 357 2.69 -12.80 -4.75
N PHE A 358 1.56 -13.48 -4.83
CA PHE A 358 1.33 -14.73 -4.12
C PHE A 358 0.63 -15.74 -5.04
N PHE A 359 0.86 -17.02 -4.76
CA PHE A 359 0.17 -18.08 -5.47
C PHE A 359 -1.17 -18.37 -4.79
N ASN A 360 -2.23 -18.39 -5.60
CA ASN A 360 -3.56 -18.74 -5.18
C ASN A 360 -4.06 -19.90 -6.06
N GLY A 361 -4.05 -21.12 -5.54
CA GLY A 361 -4.39 -22.29 -6.33
C GLY A 361 -4.11 -23.61 -5.64
N GLU A 362 -4.01 -24.66 -6.43
CA GLU A 362 -3.78 -26.02 -5.94
C GLU A 362 -2.43 -26.17 -5.23
N VAL A 363 -2.32 -27.20 -4.37
CA VAL A 363 -1.06 -27.55 -3.74
C VAL A 363 -0.05 -27.94 -4.82
N MET A 364 1.12 -27.32 -4.79
CA MET A 364 2.17 -27.56 -5.76
C MET A 364 3.06 -28.73 -5.35
N THR A 365 3.38 -29.59 -6.29
CA THR A 365 4.50 -30.54 -6.18
C THR A 365 5.84 -29.80 -6.34
N ASP A 366 6.94 -30.40 -5.89
CA ASP A 366 8.26 -29.76 -6.03
C ASP A 366 8.67 -29.51 -7.50
N PRO A 367 8.41 -30.40 -8.48
CA PRO A 367 8.64 -30.10 -9.89
C PRO A 367 7.80 -28.90 -10.41
N GLN A 368 6.56 -28.76 -9.94
CA GLN A 368 5.71 -27.61 -10.32
C GLN A 368 6.23 -26.30 -9.74
N LYS A 369 6.75 -26.33 -8.50
CA LYS A 369 7.39 -25.13 -7.89
C LYS A 369 8.62 -24.71 -8.68
N GLU A 370 9.47 -25.70 -9.05
CA GLU A 370 10.68 -25.44 -9.83
C GLU A 370 10.34 -24.86 -11.21
N ALA A 371 9.36 -25.43 -11.91
CA ALA A 371 8.88 -24.92 -13.19
C ALA A 371 8.36 -23.48 -13.08
N ALA A 372 7.56 -23.16 -12.03
CA ALA A 372 7.06 -21.82 -11.79
C ALA A 372 8.19 -20.82 -11.48
N ILE A 373 9.19 -21.22 -10.68
CA ILE A 373 10.37 -20.40 -10.37
C ILE A 373 11.17 -20.11 -11.65
N ASN A 374 11.42 -21.14 -12.48
CA ASN A 374 12.14 -20.99 -13.74
C ASN A 374 11.42 -20.03 -14.69
N GLU A 375 10.10 -20.10 -14.78
CA GLU A 375 9.30 -19.17 -15.58
C GLU A 375 9.40 -17.74 -15.07
N ILE A 376 9.29 -17.53 -13.77
CA ILE A 376 9.45 -16.21 -13.13
C ILE A 376 10.86 -15.65 -13.41
N GLU A 377 11.90 -16.46 -13.31
CA GLU A 377 13.27 -16.01 -13.64
C GLU A 377 13.42 -15.65 -15.12
N CYS A 378 12.70 -16.31 -16.04
CA CYS A 378 12.65 -15.93 -17.44
C CYS A 378 12.00 -14.55 -17.61
N ILE A 379 10.83 -14.34 -16.98
CA ILE A 379 10.13 -13.05 -17.00
C ILE A 379 11.04 -11.94 -16.44
N ILE A 380 11.67 -12.15 -15.28
CA ILE A 380 12.56 -11.17 -14.65
C ILE A 380 13.71 -10.81 -15.61
N ARG A 381 14.36 -11.78 -16.22
CA ARG A 381 15.48 -11.56 -17.17
C ARG A 381 15.04 -10.79 -18.40
N ASP A 382 13.89 -11.09 -18.97
CA ASP A 382 13.39 -10.44 -20.18
C ASP A 382 13.03 -8.96 -19.94
N TYR A 383 12.45 -8.66 -18.76
CA TYR A 383 12.17 -7.28 -18.37
C TYR A 383 13.44 -6.52 -17.96
N GLN A 384 14.42 -7.19 -17.36
CA GLN A 384 15.71 -6.59 -17.00
C GLN A 384 16.48 -6.13 -18.26
N LYS A 385 16.46 -6.89 -19.37
CA LYS A 385 17.01 -6.49 -20.69
C LYS A 385 16.36 -5.20 -21.22
N LYS A 386 15.12 -4.92 -20.80
CA LYS A 386 14.36 -3.70 -21.14
C LYS A 386 14.55 -2.58 -20.10
N GLY A 387 15.49 -2.73 -19.15
CA GLY A 387 15.77 -1.75 -18.10
C GLY A 387 14.78 -1.78 -16.93
N PHE A 388 13.92 -2.79 -16.84
CA PHE A 388 12.88 -2.85 -15.80
C PHE A 388 13.18 -3.90 -14.73
N HIS A 389 13.09 -3.52 -13.44
CA HIS A 389 13.50 -4.36 -12.34
C HIS A 389 12.30 -4.99 -11.61
N LEU A 390 11.92 -6.22 -12.02
CA LEU A 390 10.76 -6.93 -11.49
C LEU A 390 11.03 -7.82 -10.27
N ARG A 391 12.30 -8.14 -9.97
CA ARG A 391 12.64 -9.11 -8.92
C ARG A 391 12.00 -8.85 -7.56
N PRO A 392 11.92 -7.62 -7.02
CA PRO A 392 11.30 -7.36 -5.72
C PRO A 392 9.81 -7.69 -5.62
N TYR A 393 9.13 -7.73 -6.76
CA TYR A 393 7.70 -8.04 -6.82
C TYR A 393 7.43 -9.53 -6.93
N PHE A 394 8.39 -10.31 -7.43
CA PHE A 394 8.26 -11.76 -7.58
C PHE A 394 8.96 -12.50 -6.44
N PHE A 395 10.13 -12.05 -6.00
CA PHE A 395 10.93 -12.67 -4.95
C PHE A 395 11.32 -11.63 -3.88
N PRO A 396 10.39 -11.24 -3.03
CA PRO A 396 10.65 -10.22 -2.03
C PRO A 396 11.52 -10.76 -0.90
N LYS A 397 12.64 -10.13 -0.64
CA LYS A 397 13.56 -10.50 0.46
C LYS A 397 13.05 -10.16 1.87
N TRP A 398 11.98 -9.38 1.95
CA TRP A 398 11.41 -8.93 3.23
C TRP A 398 10.38 -9.89 3.84
N THR A 399 10.01 -10.96 3.14
CA THR A 399 9.16 -12.01 3.69
C THR A 399 9.97 -12.85 4.68
N ASP A 400 9.32 -13.61 5.58
CA ASP A 400 9.97 -14.58 6.47
C ASP A 400 10.54 -15.79 5.71
N ALA A 401 10.83 -15.62 4.45
CA ALA A 401 11.32 -16.62 3.54
C ALA A 401 12.74 -17.07 3.89
N LYS A 402 12.94 -18.37 3.96
CA LYS A 402 14.27 -18.97 4.09
C LYS A 402 15.09 -18.93 2.79
N LYS A 403 14.45 -18.69 1.65
CA LYS A 403 15.05 -18.64 0.30
C LYS A 403 14.60 -17.37 -0.43
N ASP A 404 15.48 -16.78 -1.21
CA ASP A 404 15.20 -15.60 -2.05
C ASP A 404 14.11 -15.81 -3.11
N THR A 405 13.73 -17.06 -3.38
CA THR A 405 12.71 -17.48 -4.34
C THR A 405 11.39 -17.88 -3.67
N HIS A 406 11.21 -17.55 -2.39
CA HIS A 406 9.95 -17.83 -1.72
C HIS A 406 8.81 -16.97 -2.26
N ILE A 407 7.65 -17.60 -2.52
CA ILE A 407 6.39 -16.96 -2.87
C ILE A 407 5.33 -17.53 -1.93
N HIS A 408 4.62 -16.64 -1.24
CA HIS A 408 3.53 -17.08 -0.36
C HIS A 408 2.45 -17.82 -1.16
N HIS A 409 1.92 -18.90 -0.61
CA HIS A 409 0.95 -19.75 -1.29
C HIS A 409 -0.30 -19.94 -0.42
N ILE A 410 -1.47 -19.60 -1.00
CA ILE A 410 -2.78 -19.93 -0.44
C ILE A 410 -3.35 -21.08 -1.26
N PRO A 411 -3.36 -22.31 -0.72
CA PRO A 411 -3.92 -23.45 -1.41
C PRO A 411 -5.43 -23.31 -1.64
N ASN A 412 -5.89 -23.64 -2.84
CA ASN A 412 -7.31 -23.67 -3.14
C ASN A 412 -7.90 -25.01 -2.65
N TYR A 413 -8.76 -24.93 -1.65
CA TYR A 413 -9.55 -26.07 -1.19
C TYR A 413 -10.98 -25.97 -1.70
N ALA A 414 -11.57 -27.13 -2.02
CA ALA A 414 -13.00 -27.21 -2.36
C ALA A 414 -13.90 -26.50 -1.34
N ILE A 415 -13.51 -26.53 -0.05
CA ILE A 415 -14.23 -25.86 1.04
C ILE A 415 -14.27 -24.33 0.86
N ILE A 416 -13.20 -23.71 0.33
CA ILE A 416 -13.18 -22.28 0.07
C ILE A 416 -14.15 -21.93 -1.07
N ALA A 417 -14.20 -22.76 -2.11
CA ALA A 417 -15.16 -22.61 -3.20
C ALA A 417 -16.61 -22.85 -2.75
N HIS A 418 -16.84 -23.83 -1.89
CA HIS A 418 -18.17 -24.14 -1.34
C HIS A 418 -18.68 -23.08 -0.32
N ALA A 419 -17.82 -22.28 0.27
CA ALA A 419 -18.22 -21.22 1.21
C ALA A 419 -19.12 -20.17 0.55
N HIS A 420 -18.94 -19.89 -0.73
CA HIS A 420 -19.77 -18.97 -1.51
C HIS A 420 -21.26 -19.40 -1.54
N PHE A 421 -21.54 -20.71 -1.61
CA PHE A 421 -22.93 -21.23 -1.59
C PHE A 421 -23.61 -21.08 -0.21
N LYS A 422 -22.84 -20.85 0.84
CA LYS A 422 -23.35 -20.65 2.20
C LYS A 422 -23.45 -19.18 2.58
N HIS A 423 -23.05 -18.28 1.70
CA HIS A 423 -22.95 -16.84 1.94
C HIS A 423 -22.10 -16.47 3.18
N VAL A 424 -21.08 -17.29 3.48
CA VAL A 424 -20.21 -17.10 4.64
C VAL A 424 -18.74 -17.18 4.21
N PRO A 425 -17.89 -16.24 4.61
CA PRO A 425 -16.45 -16.34 4.37
C PRO A 425 -15.88 -17.66 4.90
N ALA A 426 -15.03 -18.33 4.11
CA ALA A 426 -14.46 -19.64 4.48
C ALA A 426 -13.70 -19.60 5.80
N VAL A 427 -13.05 -18.48 6.12
CA VAL A 427 -12.30 -18.27 7.37
C VAL A 427 -13.17 -18.35 8.63
N TYR A 428 -14.47 -18.14 8.53
CA TYR A 428 -15.38 -18.25 9.67
C TYR A 428 -15.92 -19.67 9.91
N THR A 429 -15.81 -20.53 8.91
CA THR A 429 -16.40 -21.89 8.95
C THR A 429 -15.38 -23.01 8.89
N ASN A 430 -14.14 -22.72 8.47
CA ASN A 430 -13.11 -23.74 8.27
C ASN A 430 -11.77 -23.33 8.87
N ARG A 431 -11.23 -24.14 9.78
CA ARG A 431 -9.97 -23.89 10.49
C ARG A 431 -8.76 -23.81 9.53
N THR A 432 -8.74 -24.62 8.49
CA THR A 432 -7.65 -24.63 7.51
C THR A 432 -7.63 -23.34 6.71
N ALA A 433 -8.78 -22.90 6.21
CA ALA A 433 -8.92 -21.60 5.54
C ALA A 433 -8.54 -20.45 6.47
N PHE A 434 -8.99 -20.49 7.74
CA PHE A 434 -8.60 -19.53 8.75
C PHE A 434 -7.08 -19.43 8.89
N ASN A 435 -6.38 -20.55 9.04
CA ASN A 435 -4.92 -20.55 9.21
C ASN A 435 -4.19 -20.02 7.97
N TYR A 436 -4.63 -20.33 6.76
CA TYR A 436 -4.01 -19.82 5.54
C TYR A 436 -4.17 -18.29 5.41
N TYR A 437 -5.37 -17.78 5.62
CA TYR A 437 -5.58 -16.34 5.53
C TYR A 437 -5.01 -15.57 6.72
N LEU A 438 -4.91 -16.18 7.90
CA LEU A 438 -4.17 -15.62 9.02
C LEU A 438 -2.68 -15.50 8.68
N SER A 439 -2.06 -16.57 8.18
CA SER A 439 -0.66 -16.56 7.73
C SER A 439 -0.44 -15.51 6.64
N PHE A 440 -1.38 -15.41 5.68
CA PHE A 440 -1.33 -14.40 4.64
C PHE A 440 -1.43 -12.96 5.18
N ALA A 441 -2.35 -12.71 6.10
CA ALA A 441 -2.49 -11.41 6.74
C ALA A 441 -1.23 -11.04 7.56
N MET A 442 -0.63 -12.00 8.26
CA MET A 442 0.63 -11.81 9.00
C MET A 442 1.81 -11.57 8.07
N GLU A 443 1.87 -12.24 6.92
CA GLU A 443 2.96 -12.09 5.96
C GLU A 443 2.93 -10.72 5.29
N TYR A 444 1.77 -10.23 4.85
CA TYR A 444 1.65 -9.05 4.00
C TYR A 444 1.27 -7.77 4.76
N PHE A 445 0.45 -7.86 5.81
CA PHE A 445 -0.22 -6.68 6.36
C PHE A 445 0.11 -6.41 7.84
N LEU A 446 0.21 -7.43 8.66
CA LEU A 446 0.32 -7.27 10.11
C LEU A 446 1.79 -7.36 10.59
N GLN A 447 2.14 -6.50 11.55
CA GLN A 447 3.44 -6.51 12.21
C GLN A 447 3.27 -6.69 13.71
#